data_7cef77e38a3a1642a6b65b620b66d5c1
#
_entry.id   7cef77e38a3a1642a6b65b620b66d5c1
#
_cell.length_a   1.000
_cell.length_b   1.000
_cell.length_c   1.000
_cell.angle_alpha   90.00
_cell.angle_beta   90.00
_cell.angle_gamma   90.00
#
_symmetry.space_group_name_H-M   'P 1'
#
loop_
_entity.id
_entity.type
_entity.pdbx_description
1 polymer ?
#
loop_
_entity_poly.entity_id
_entity_poly.type
_entity_poly.pdbx_seq_one_letter_code
_entity_poly.pdbx_strand_id
1 'polypeptide(L)'
;NPSKFFWKIMETFQARSIKDLPMTYRAVGSSTGQKEFSQQADGDYSTGLNDFGAGDIPMSASRYTGIQNAGREMVHVPFCMGAIALFHSVPADEVGTAGLKLSPCVLAKIFSGQITTWDDASIMADNPDLNVPAGTKIQVGHRRLGSSSTGGTTGYLQAKCPNDWKMVGTGVAMGTGSSITWPTLANFHEVEGSPGMTAHIADKSYAIGYLDAGHGHQRLFSEVMLKNEDAVWLTSKMAMAAVDAYGNNGVAAAGKAAVDAGDIPTDVKADWSQVNLYGKAGANTWPIVLVSYIYLNKDMSGLSADKAGLIKAFVDYVTGTKGQAMLADFSFNMIPAAMNQWTNTWTNVITKPGAVTNFVFEESTDPWNGQAETVISAKRNSYSMWKLGELDLALTSVMGRLTSLESSLNDYGIVPLHGSGTTNPKNWFGKAMVLMEER
;
A
#
# COMPACT_ATOMS: atom_id res chain seq x y z
N ASN A 1 2.47 2.34 1.77
CA ASN A 1 3.89 2.44 2.11
C ASN A 1 4.27 1.29 3.04
N PRO A 2 5.20 0.40 2.66
CA PRO A 2 5.59 -0.80 3.43
C PRO A 2 6.52 -0.51 4.63
N SER A 3 6.54 0.71 5.16
CA SER A 3 7.45 1.09 6.25
C SER A 3 7.29 0.22 7.49
N LYS A 4 6.07 -0.11 7.90
CA LYS A 4 5.83 -0.98 9.06
C LYS A 4 6.39 -2.39 8.84
N PHE A 5 6.27 -2.91 7.62
CA PHE A 5 6.86 -4.18 7.22
C PHE A 5 8.41 -4.14 7.31
N PHE A 6 9.03 -3.09 6.78
CA PHE A 6 10.48 -2.92 6.88
C PHE A 6 10.95 -2.79 8.33
N TRP A 7 10.28 -1.97 9.15
CA TRP A 7 10.63 -1.84 10.57
C TRP A 7 10.53 -3.18 11.31
N LYS A 8 9.52 -3.99 11.00
CA LYS A 8 9.38 -5.32 11.61
C LYS A 8 10.52 -6.27 11.21
N ILE A 9 10.94 -6.25 9.94
CA ILE A 9 12.08 -7.04 9.49
C ILE A 9 13.37 -6.53 10.12
N MET A 10 13.61 -5.22 10.13
CA MET A 10 14.81 -4.61 10.74
C MET A 10 14.91 -4.93 12.23
N GLU A 11 13.79 -4.84 12.96
CA GLU A 11 13.72 -5.28 14.36
C GLU A 11 14.12 -6.75 14.50
N THR A 12 13.63 -7.62 13.61
CA THR A 12 13.97 -9.05 13.60
C THR A 12 15.47 -9.27 13.43
N PHE A 13 16.11 -8.54 12.50
CA PHE A 13 17.56 -8.60 12.29
C PHE A 13 18.32 -8.13 13.51
N GLN A 14 17.99 -6.94 14.04
CA GLN A 14 18.64 -6.36 15.21
C GLN A 14 18.54 -7.25 16.44
N ALA A 15 17.35 -7.74 16.75
CA ALA A 15 17.09 -8.50 17.97
C ALA A 15 17.58 -9.95 17.91
N ARG A 16 17.74 -10.51 16.72
CA ARG A 16 18.08 -11.92 16.51
C ARG A 16 19.51 -12.15 16.01
N SER A 17 20.25 -11.09 15.75
CA SER A 17 21.65 -11.19 15.37
C SER A 17 22.55 -11.31 16.63
N ILE A 18 23.63 -12.10 16.50
CA ILE A 18 24.68 -12.11 17.52
C ILE A 18 25.54 -10.85 17.44
N LYS A 19 25.65 -10.25 16.26
CA LYS A 19 26.36 -9.00 15.99
C LYS A 19 25.38 -7.84 16.04
N ASP A 20 25.79 -6.70 16.57
CA ASP A 20 24.97 -5.49 16.54
C ASP A 20 24.78 -5.01 15.08
N LEU A 21 23.53 -4.90 14.65
CA LEU A 21 23.14 -4.51 13.29
C LEU A 21 22.29 -3.25 13.35
N PRO A 22 22.86 -2.04 13.39
CA PRO A 22 22.08 -0.81 13.38
C PRO A 22 21.42 -0.62 12.03
N MET A 23 20.09 -0.75 11.97
CA MET A 23 19.27 -0.57 10.78
C MET A 23 18.17 0.43 11.04
N THR A 24 17.98 1.39 10.13
CA THR A 24 16.90 2.37 10.22
C THR A 24 16.22 2.56 8.88
N TYR A 25 14.95 2.88 8.90
CA TYR A 25 14.18 3.23 7.71
C TYR A 25 13.33 4.47 7.96
N ARG A 26 13.43 5.46 7.09
CA ARG A 26 12.71 6.71 7.17
C ARG A 26 11.47 6.67 6.27
N ALA A 27 10.27 6.70 6.84
CA ALA A 27 9.01 6.65 6.12
C ALA A 27 8.59 8.04 5.62
N VAL A 28 9.01 8.42 4.41
CA VAL A 28 8.82 9.76 3.84
C VAL A 28 7.98 9.79 2.56
N GLY A 29 7.40 8.65 2.17
CA GLY A 29 6.67 8.49 0.91
C GLY A 29 7.59 8.24 -0.28
N SER A 30 7.03 7.66 -1.36
CA SER A 30 7.81 7.17 -2.51
C SER A 30 8.59 8.27 -3.22
N SER A 31 8.03 9.46 -3.41
CA SER A 31 8.71 10.55 -4.11
C SER A 31 9.95 11.05 -3.36
N THR A 32 9.85 11.23 -2.04
CA THR A 32 11.00 11.64 -1.21
C THR A 32 12.00 10.49 -1.08
N GLY A 33 11.53 9.25 -0.91
CA GLY A 33 12.40 8.07 -0.88
C GLY A 33 13.23 7.91 -2.16
N GLN A 34 12.62 8.13 -3.33
CA GLN A 34 13.33 8.17 -4.60
C GLN A 34 14.38 9.30 -4.63
N LYS A 35 14.01 10.50 -4.15
CA LYS A 35 14.93 11.66 -4.11
C LYS A 35 16.14 11.36 -3.23
N GLU A 36 15.93 10.88 -2.02
CA GLU A 36 17.01 10.58 -1.05
C GLU A 36 17.93 9.44 -1.52
N PHE A 37 17.38 8.48 -2.27
CA PHE A 37 18.20 7.43 -2.88
C PHE A 37 18.99 7.92 -4.08
N SER A 38 18.38 8.76 -4.93
CA SER A 38 18.96 9.13 -6.23
C SER A 38 20.03 10.22 -6.12
N GLN A 39 19.93 11.16 -5.16
CA GLN A 39 20.71 12.39 -5.15
C GLN A 39 21.00 12.91 -3.74
N GLN A 40 21.97 13.83 -3.63
CA GLN A 40 22.25 14.61 -2.44
C GLN A 40 21.19 15.71 -2.22
N ALA A 41 21.25 16.38 -1.05
CA ALA A 41 20.30 17.43 -0.69
C ALA A 41 20.31 18.62 -1.66
N ASP A 42 21.47 18.94 -2.24
CA ASP A 42 21.69 20.00 -3.23
C ASP A 42 21.27 19.63 -4.66
N GLY A 43 20.84 18.37 -4.89
CA GLY A 43 20.43 17.88 -6.20
C GLY A 43 21.53 17.18 -6.99
N ASP A 44 22.71 16.98 -6.42
CA ASP A 44 23.79 16.20 -7.06
C ASP A 44 23.46 14.71 -7.08
N TYR A 45 23.51 14.10 -8.25
CA TYR A 45 23.27 12.69 -8.49
C TYR A 45 24.51 11.79 -8.36
N SER A 46 25.67 12.32 -8.02
CA SER A 46 26.90 11.53 -7.87
C SER A 46 26.79 10.42 -6.82
N THR A 47 26.00 10.65 -5.79
CA THR A 47 25.65 9.65 -4.77
C THR A 47 24.28 9.95 -4.16
N GLY A 48 23.64 8.96 -3.53
CA GLY A 48 22.43 9.13 -2.75
C GLY A 48 22.70 9.43 -1.28
N LEU A 49 21.67 9.83 -0.53
CA LEU A 49 21.75 10.01 0.92
C LEU A 49 21.65 8.68 1.69
N ASN A 50 21.02 7.66 1.08
CA ASN A 50 20.71 6.39 1.73
C ASN A 50 21.36 5.22 1.00
N ASP A 51 21.66 4.14 1.74
CA ASP A 51 22.24 2.89 1.21
C ASP A 51 21.27 2.16 0.26
N PHE A 52 19.96 2.28 0.50
CA PHE A 52 18.89 1.84 -0.39
C PHE A 52 17.69 2.77 -0.30
N GLY A 53 16.84 2.75 -1.30
CA GLY A 53 15.55 3.42 -1.30
C GLY A 53 14.40 2.44 -1.47
N ALA A 54 13.18 2.88 -1.20
CA ALA A 54 11.99 2.12 -1.55
C ALA A 54 10.83 3.03 -1.95
N GLY A 55 9.95 2.51 -2.81
CA GLY A 55 8.75 3.21 -3.25
C GLY A 55 7.75 2.27 -3.89
N ASP A 56 6.48 2.67 -3.87
CA ASP A 56 5.37 1.90 -4.44
C ASP A 56 5.12 2.23 -5.93
N ILE A 57 6.09 2.86 -6.56
CA ILE A 57 6.17 3.17 -7.98
C ILE A 57 7.63 2.98 -8.43
N PRO A 58 7.90 2.68 -9.71
CA PRO A 58 9.28 2.62 -10.19
C PRO A 58 9.97 3.99 -10.11
N MET A 59 11.31 4.00 -10.18
CA MET A 59 12.08 5.25 -10.24
C MET A 59 11.56 6.12 -11.39
N SER A 60 11.32 7.40 -11.12
CA SER A 60 10.86 8.32 -12.17
C SER A 60 11.91 8.48 -13.27
N ALA A 61 11.46 8.65 -14.53
CA ALA A 61 12.37 8.80 -15.68
C ALA A 61 13.43 9.88 -15.49
N SER A 62 13.04 11.03 -14.92
CA SER A 62 13.98 12.14 -14.68
C SER A 62 15.08 11.78 -13.68
N ARG A 63 14.75 11.08 -12.59
CA ARG A 63 15.74 10.64 -11.61
C ARG A 63 16.60 9.49 -12.14
N TYR A 64 15.99 8.55 -12.86
CA TYR A 64 16.72 7.47 -13.50
C TYR A 64 17.77 8.03 -14.47
N THR A 65 17.38 8.97 -15.34
CA THR A 65 18.29 9.68 -16.24
C THR A 65 19.37 10.48 -15.48
N GLY A 66 19.00 11.15 -14.39
CA GLY A 66 19.94 11.87 -13.53
C GLY A 66 21.04 10.96 -12.95
N ILE A 67 20.66 9.77 -12.46
CA ILE A 67 21.59 8.74 -11.97
C ILE A 67 22.55 8.30 -13.10
N GLN A 68 22.02 8.01 -14.30
CA GLN A 68 22.84 7.60 -15.44
C GLN A 68 23.80 8.70 -15.92
N ASN A 69 23.33 9.95 -16.00
CA ASN A 69 24.16 11.10 -16.40
C ASN A 69 25.31 11.36 -15.40
N ALA A 70 25.12 10.99 -14.14
CA ALA A 70 26.16 11.02 -13.12
C ALA A 70 27.13 9.80 -13.17
N GLY A 71 27.00 8.93 -14.17
CA GLY A 71 27.83 7.73 -14.34
C GLY A 71 27.49 6.60 -13.37
N ARG A 72 26.32 6.66 -12.72
CA ARG A 72 25.81 5.61 -11.83
C ARG A 72 24.79 4.72 -12.54
N GLU A 73 24.59 3.53 -12.02
CA GLU A 73 23.52 2.63 -12.41
C GLU A 73 22.76 2.17 -11.15
N MET A 74 21.48 1.89 -11.32
CA MET A 74 20.61 1.40 -10.25
C MET A 74 19.88 0.13 -10.66
N VAL A 75 19.34 -0.56 -9.66
CA VAL A 75 18.57 -1.78 -9.81
C VAL A 75 17.20 -1.60 -9.16
N HIS A 76 16.15 -2.08 -9.83
CA HIS A 76 14.81 -2.23 -9.28
C HIS A 76 14.61 -3.66 -8.79
N VAL A 77 14.25 -3.84 -7.51
CA VAL A 77 13.86 -5.15 -6.97
C VAL A 77 12.41 -5.07 -6.52
N PRO A 78 11.45 -5.62 -7.29
CA PRO A 78 10.06 -5.67 -6.85
C PRO A 78 9.94 -6.62 -5.66
N PHE A 79 9.14 -6.26 -4.63
CA PHE A 79 9.05 -7.11 -3.44
C PHE A 79 7.64 -7.28 -2.87
N CYS A 80 6.71 -6.38 -3.14
CA CYS A 80 5.31 -6.56 -2.76
C CYS A 80 4.38 -5.80 -3.68
N MET A 81 3.11 -6.12 -3.61
CA MET A 81 2.05 -5.46 -4.38
C MET A 81 0.98 -4.89 -3.45
N GLY A 82 0.46 -3.73 -3.80
CA GLY A 82 -0.60 -3.05 -3.08
C GLY A 82 -1.74 -2.62 -4.00
N ALA A 83 -2.96 -2.63 -3.47
CA ALA A 83 -4.11 -2.05 -4.12
C ALA A 83 -4.31 -0.62 -3.65
N ILE A 84 -4.61 0.29 -4.57
CA ILE A 84 -5.18 1.59 -4.23
C ILE A 84 -6.68 1.48 -4.39
N ALA A 85 -7.41 1.78 -3.31
CA ALA A 85 -8.86 1.75 -3.29
C ALA A 85 -9.43 3.15 -3.04
N LEU A 86 -10.65 3.36 -3.48
CA LEU A 86 -11.40 4.57 -3.23
C LEU A 86 -12.41 4.29 -2.13
N PHE A 87 -12.47 5.21 -1.17
CA PHE A 87 -13.37 5.11 -0.02
C PHE A 87 -14.25 6.33 0.04
N HIS A 88 -15.45 6.15 0.62
CA HIS A 88 -16.44 7.21 0.71
C HIS A 88 -17.12 7.23 2.09
N SER A 89 -17.77 8.34 2.38
CA SER A 89 -18.59 8.53 3.58
C SER A 89 -20.05 8.89 3.26
N VAL A 90 -20.54 8.49 2.10
CA VAL A 90 -21.99 8.52 1.82
C VAL A 90 -22.67 7.59 2.81
N PRO A 91 -23.74 8.02 3.51
CA PRO A 91 -24.47 7.20 4.48
C PRO A 91 -24.92 5.85 3.89
N ALA A 92 -24.82 4.80 4.69
CA ALA A 92 -25.09 3.43 4.21
C ALA A 92 -26.56 3.22 3.78
N ASP A 93 -27.49 3.89 4.43
CA ASP A 93 -28.92 3.88 4.10
C ASP A 93 -29.24 4.64 2.80
N GLU A 94 -28.36 5.54 2.36
CA GLU A 94 -28.49 6.26 1.09
C GLU A 94 -27.86 5.50 -0.09
N VAL A 95 -26.83 4.67 0.16
CA VAL A 95 -26.13 3.90 -0.88
C VAL A 95 -26.92 2.67 -1.34
N GLY A 96 -27.74 2.12 -0.43
CA GLY A 96 -28.43 0.84 -0.66
C GLY A 96 -27.49 -0.38 -0.50
N THR A 97 -28.06 -1.57 -0.63
CA THR A 97 -27.37 -2.85 -0.35
C THR A 97 -26.35 -3.26 -1.41
N ALA A 98 -26.45 -2.69 -2.62
CA ALA A 98 -25.56 -3.04 -3.74
C ALA A 98 -24.16 -2.40 -3.66
N GLY A 99 -23.94 -1.49 -2.70
CA GLY A 99 -22.71 -0.71 -2.60
C GLY A 99 -22.56 0.39 -3.66
N LEU A 100 -21.70 1.36 -3.42
CA LEU A 100 -21.48 2.48 -4.34
C LEU A 100 -20.58 2.05 -5.49
N LYS A 101 -21.06 2.20 -6.73
CA LYS A 101 -20.38 1.87 -7.97
C LYS A 101 -19.97 3.12 -8.70
N LEU A 102 -18.70 3.23 -9.10
CA LEU A 102 -18.23 4.34 -9.93
C LEU A 102 -17.37 3.79 -11.07
N SER A 103 -17.81 4.02 -12.30
CA SER A 103 -17.04 3.67 -13.48
C SER A 103 -15.78 4.56 -13.60
N PRO A 104 -14.73 4.12 -14.31
CA PRO A 104 -13.49 4.88 -14.43
C PRO A 104 -13.69 6.32 -14.91
N CYS A 105 -14.58 6.52 -15.90
CA CYS A 105 -14.79 7.84 -16.48
C CYS A 105 -15.66 8.74 -15.59
N VAL A 106 -16.55 8.19 -14.78
CA VAL A 106 -17.25 8.93 -13.72
C VAL A 106 -16.26 9.40 -12.67
N LEU A 107 -15.36 8.53 -12.22
CA LEU A 107 -14.27 8.92 -11.31
C LEU A 107 -13.38 10.00 -11.89
N ALA A 108 -12.99 9.88 -13.16
CA ALA A 108 -12.20 10.91 -13.84
C ALA A 108 -12.88 12.28 -13.78
N LYS A 109 -14.18 12.32 -14.05
CA LYS A 109 -14.98 13.56 -13.97
C LYS A 109 -15.13 14.10 -12.54
N ILE A 110 -15.26 13.23 -11.54
CA ILE A 110 -15.32 13.63 -10.11
C ILE A 110 -13.99 14.29 -9.74
N PHE A 111 -12.86 13.59 -9.92
CA PHE A 111 -11.55 14.08 -9.49
C PHE A 111 -10.99 15.22 -10.37
N SER A 112 -11.56 15.48 -11.54
CA SER A 112 -11.25 16.64 -12.38
C SER A 112 -12.21 17.82 -12.16
N GLY A 113 -13.20 17.67 -11.26
CA GLY A 113 -14.15 18.71 -10.88
C GLY A 113 -15.32 18.90 -11.87
N GLN A 114 -15.48 18.05 -12.86
CA GLN A 114 -16.59 18.13 -13.82
C GLN A 114 -17.91 17.63 -13.22
N ILE A 115 -17.86 16.62 -12.35
CA ILE A 115 -18.98 16.13 -11.53
C ILE A 115 -18.72 16.59 -10.08
N THR A 116 -19.66 17.32 -9.50
CA THR A 116 -19.51 17.92 -8.17
C THR A 116 -20.60 17.52 -7.18
N THR A 117 -21.62 16.79 -7.60
CA THR A 117 -22.73 16.33 -6.75
C THR A 117 -22.96 14.83 -6.92
N TRP A 118 -23.43 14.17 -5.84
CA TRP A 118 -23.71 12.74 -5.84
C TRP A 118 -24.94 12.36 -6.63
N ASP A 119 -25.86 13.28 -6.85
CA ASP A 119 -27.07 13.10 -7.68
C ASP A 119 -26.86 13.35 -9.18
N ASP A 120 -25.58 13.44 -9.62
CA ASP A 120 -25.27 13.53 -11.06
C ASP A 120 -25.79 12.31 -11.83
N ALA A 121 -26.38 12.57 -13.01
CA ALA A 121 -27.00 11.53 -13.82
C ALA A 121 -26.06 10.37 -14.17
N SER A 122 -24.74 10.64 -14.32
CA SER A 122 -23.75 9.61 -14.62
C SER A 122 -23.48 8.71 -13.42
N ILE A 123 -23.54 9.25 -12.19
CA ILE A 123 -23.44 8.45 -10.96
C ILE A 123 -24.71 7.64 -10.75
N MET A 124 -25.87 8.26 -10.92
CA MET A 124 -27.17 7.60 -10.77
C MET A 124 -27.36 6.44 -11.78
N ALA A 125 -26.79 6.54 -12.97
CA ALA A 125 -26.86 5.47 -13.98
C ALA A 125 -26.16 4.17 -13.53
N ASP A 126 -25.04 4.28 -12.79
CA ASP A 126 -24.34 3.12 -12.20
C ASP A 126 -24.99 2.69 -10.85
N ASN A 127 -25.81 3.56 -10.22
CA ASN A 127 -26.35 3.39 -8.87
C ASN A 127 -27.84 3.74 -8.81
N PRO A 128 -28.74 2.95 -9.38
CA PRO A 128 -30.18 3.26 -9.42
C PRO A 128 -30.83 3.33 -8.02
N ASP A 129 -30.24 2.69 -7.03
CA ASP A 129 -30.74 2.68 -5.64
C ASP A 129 -30.12 3.78 -4.76
N LEU A 130 -29.21 4.60 -5.29
CA LEU A 130 -28.59 5.70 -4.56
C LEU A 130 -29.62 6.80 -4.29
N ASN A 131 -29.85 7.11 -3.03
CA ASN A 131 -30.89 8.05 -2.59
C ASN A 131 -30.29 9.18 -1.74
N VAL A 132 -29.43 9.99 -2.34
CA VAL A 132 -28.85 11.16 -1.68
C VAL A 132 -29.75 12.39 -1.82
N PRO A 133 -29.74 13.34 -0.88
CA PRO A 133 -30.44 14.60 -1.04
C PRO A 133 -29.99 15.36 -2.29
N ALA A 134 -30.90 15.96 -3.02
CA ALA A 134 -30.61 16.68 -4.26
C ALA A 134 -29.56 17.78 -4.05
N GLY A 135 -28.58 17.86 -4.95
CA GLY A 135 -27.50 18.84 -4.91
C GLY A 135 -26.41 18.55 -3.87
N THR A 136 -26.40 17.37 -3.24
CA THR A 136 -25.38 16.95 -2.26
C THR A 136 -23.99 16.98 -2.88
N LYS A 137 -23.12 17.83 -2.36
CA LYS A 137 -21.77 18.03 -2.89
C LYS A 137 -20.84 16.89 -2.53
N ILE A 138 -20.08 16.42 -3.52
CA ILE A 138 -18.98 15.46 -3.33
C ILE A 138 -17.81 16.19 -2.68
N GLN A 139 -17.37 15.77 -1.51
CA GLN A 139 -16.19 16.32 -0.82
C GLN A 139 -14.96 15.54 -1.24
N VAL A 140 -14.18 16.05 -2.20
CA VAL A 140 -13.05 15.33 -2.80
C VAL A 140 -11.78 15.55 -1.98
N GLY A 141 -11.22 14.48 -1.42
CA GLY A 141 -9.91 14.50 -0.78
C GLY A 141 -8.78 14.21 -1.77
N HIS A 142 -7.73 15.04 -1.78
CA HIS A 142 -6.53 14.79 -2.58
C HIS A 142 -5.25 15.10 -1.80
N ARG A 143 -4.15 14.44 -2.17
CA ARG A 143 -2.88 14.58 -1.45
C ARG A 143 -2.18 15.88 -1.81
N ARG A 144 -1.75 16.62 -0.78
CA ARG A 144 -0.96 17.86 -0.91
C ARG A 144 0.48 17.57 -1.36
N LEU A 145 1.09 16.56 -0.77
CA LEU A 145 2.47 16.16 -1.07
C LEU A 145 2.49 14.94 -1.99
N GLY A 146 3.62 14.73 -2.64
CA GLY A 146 3.84 13.62 -3.55
C GLY A 146 3.53 12.24 -2.93
N SER A 147 2.69 11.45 -3.60
CA SER A 147 2.18 10.17 -3.11
C SER A 147 2.05 9.15 -4.24
N SER A 148 2.48 7.91 -3.98
CA SER A 148 2.24 6.78 -4.89
C SER A 148 0.75 6.51 -5.11
N SER A 149 -0.08 6.71 -4.08
CA SER A 149 -1.54 6.57 -4.23
C SER A 149 -2.11 7.60 -5.21
N THR A 150 -1.61 8.85 -5.20
CA THR A 150 -1.94 9.84 -6.24
C THR A 150 -1.46 9.35 -7.61
N GLY A 151 -0.21 8.87 -7.70
CA GLY A 151 0.36 8.34 -8.94
C GLY A 151 -0.47 7.20 -9.52
N GLY A 152 -0.86 6.24 -8.70
CA GLY A 152 -1.70 5.11 -9.09
C GLY A 152 -3.09 5.53 -9.56
N THR A 153 -3.76 6.38 -8.78
CA THR A 153 -5.11 6.87 -9.14
C THR A 153 -5.08 7.69 -10.43
N THR A 154 -4.19 8.68 -10.54
CA THR A 154 -4.11 9.55 -11.73
C THR A 154 -3.65 8.79 -12.97
N GLY A 155 -2.71 7.86 -12.82
CA GLY A 155 -2.26 6.98 -13.90
C GLY A 155 -3.39 6.10 -14.43
N TYR A 156 -4.17 5.50 -13.55
CA TYR A 156 -5.36 4.72 -13.92
C TYR A 156 -6.40 5.57 -14.66
N LEU A 157 -6.75 6.75 -14.11
CA LEU A 157 -7.75 7.63 -14.74
C LEU A 157 -7.29 8.11 -16.12
N GLN A 158 -6.03 8.47 -16.28
CA GLN A 158 -5.44 8.84 -17.56
C GLN A 158 -5.47 7.68 -18.55
N ALA A 159 -5.10 6.47 -18.11
CA ALA A 159 -5.06 5.29 -18.99
C ALA A 159 -6.46 4.88 -19.46
N LYS A 160 -7.47 4.98 -18.59
CA LYS A 160 -8.83 4.51 -18.87
C LYS A 160 -9.73 5.58 -19.51
N CYS A 161 -9.57 6.83 -19.14
CA CYS A 161 -10.48 7.91 -19.51
C CYS A 161 -9.74 9.20 -19.90
N PRO A 162 -8.81 9.16 -20.87
CA PRO A 162 -7.98 10.33 -21.23
C PRO A 162 -8.81 11.52 -21.74
N ASN A 163 -9.99 11.25 -22.31
CA ASN A 163 -10.89 12.30 -22.78
C ASN A 163 -11.68 13.00 -21.68
N ASP A 164 -11.93 12.33 -20.58
CA ASP A 164 -12.65 12.85 -19.39
C ASP A 164 -11.68 13.33 -18.29
N TRP A 165 -10.41 12.90 -18.31
CA TRP A 165 -9.38 13.30 -17.36
C TRP A 165 -8.80 14.68 -17.69
N LYS A 166 -9.69 15.69 -17.70
CA LYS A 166 -9.40 17.08 -18.06
C LYS A 166 -9.95 18.02 -17.00
N MET A 167 -9.18 19.03 -16.64
CA MET A 167 -9.56 20.01 -15.61
C MET A 167 -10.82 20.76 -16.02
N VAL A 168 -11.76 20.83 -15.10
CA VAL A 168 -13.00 21.59 -15.29
C VAL A 168 -12.72 23.04 -15.67
N GLY A 169 -13.52 23.58 -16.58
CA GLY A 169 -13.44 24.98 -17.04
C GLY A 169 -12.31 25.27 -18.04
N THR A 170 -11.21 24.50 -18.03
CA THR A 170 -10.08 24.73 -18.96
C THR A 170 -9.98 23.69 -20.05
N GLY A 171 -10.46 22.47 -19.80
CA GLY A 171 -10.30 21.33 -20.70
C GLY A 171 -8.85 20.84 -20.85
N VAL A 172 -7.92 21.35 -20.04
CA VAL A 172 -6.53 20.93 -20.04
C VAL A 172 -6.42 19.55 -19.39
N ALA A 173 -5.59 18.67 -19.95
CA ALA A 173 -5.31 17.35 -19.37
C ALA A 173 -4.78 17.52 -17.93
N MET A 174 -5.32 16.74 -16.99
CA MET A 174 -4.92 16.76 -15.57
C MET A 174 -3.49 16.27 -15.36
N GLY A 175 -2.96 15.47 -16.28
CA GLY A 175 -1.65 14.83 -16.11
C GLY A 175 -1.68 13.65 -15.15
N THR A 176 -0.51 13.05 -14.93
CA THR A 176 -0.30 11.88 -14.07
C THR A 176 0.93 12.07 -13.21
N GLY A 177 1.02 11.30 -12.13
CA GLY A 177 2.20 11.26 -11.28
C GLY A 177 1.89 11.37 -9.78
N SER A 178 2.93 11.31 -9.00
CA SER A 178 2.80 11.39 -7.53
C SER A 178 2.32 12.77 -7.03
N SER A 179 2.44 13.80 -7.87
CA SER A 179 1.97 15.17 -7.60
C SER A 179 1.47 15.78 -8.90
N ILE A 180 0.25 16.31 -8.90
CA ILE A 180 -0.39 17.01 -10.02
C ILE A 180 -1.06 18.29 -9.52
N THR A 181 -1.49 19.15 -10.45
CA THR A 181 -2.34 20.29 -10.12
C THR A 181 -3.80 19.84 -10.05
N TRP A 182 -4.44 20.07 -8.92
CA TRP A 182 -5.84 19.75 -8.70
C TRP A 182 -6.77 20.95 -8.99
N PRO A 183 -8.07 20.72 -9.27
CA PRO A 183 -9.03 21.81 -9.42
C PRO A 183 -9.14 22.66 -8.13
N THR A 184 -9.21 23.98 -8.29
CA THR A 184 -9.42 24.89 -7.16
C THR A 184 -10.94 25.11 -6.97
N LEU A 185 -11.58 24.17 -6.30
CA LEU A 185 -13.02 24.19 -6.01
C LEU A 185 -13.24 24.10 -4.49
N ALA A 186 -14.32 24.70 -3.98
CA ALA A 186 -14.62 24.74 -2.55
C ALA A 186 -14.81 23.34 -1.90
N ASN A 187 -15.17 22.35 -2.71
CA ASN A 187 -15.35 20.96 -2.29
C ASN A 187 -14.13 20.06 -2.55
N PHE A 188 -12.99 20.64 -2.92
CA PHE A 188 -11.70 19.95 -3.03
C PHE A 188 -10.85 20.26 -1.81
N HIS A 189 -10.32 19.24 -1.16
CA HIS A 189 -9.62 19.35 0.12
C HIS A 189 -8.22 18.73 0.03
N GLU A 190 -7.22 19.57 0.27
CA GLU A 190 -5.84 19.10 0.40
C GLU A 190 -5.62 18.41 1.72
N VAL A 191 -5.04 17.21 1.68
CA VAL A 191 -4.76 16.42 2.88
C VAL A 191 -3.31 15.93 2.91
N GLU A 192 -2.75 15.83 4.11
CA GLU A 192 -1.37 15.39 4.30
C GLU A 192 -1.29 13.93 4.69
N GLY A 193 -0.57 13.16 3.89
CA GLY A 193 -0.32 11.75 4.15
C GLY A 193 -1.59 10.89 4.11
N SER A 194 -1.42 9.61 4.39
CA SER A 194 -2.55 8.68 4.57
C SER A 194 -3.38 9.03 5.83
N PRO A 195 -2.78 9.49 6.95
CA PRO A 195 -3.57 9.94 8.10
C PRO A 195 -4.54 11.09 7.78
N GLY A 196 -4.10 12.10 7.02
CA GLY A 196 -4.97 13.23 6.63
C GLY A 196 -6.10 12.78 5.70
N MET A 197 -5.84 11.85 4.77
CA MET A 197 -6.89 11.27 3.92
C MET A 197 -7.89 10.43 4.74
N THR A 198 -7.39 9.68 5.72
CA THR A 198 -8.22 8.91 6.66
C THR A 198 -9.15 9.84 7.44
N ALA A 199 -8.62 10.94 7.99
CA ALA A 199 -9.42 11.95 8.71
C ALA A 199 -10.45 12.60 7.78
N HIS A 200 -10.08 12.94 6.54
CA HIS A 200 -11.00 13.50 5.56
C HIS A 200 -12.23 12.62 5.31
N ILE A 201 -11.99 11.29 5.10
CA ILE A 201 -13.09 10.34 4.85
C ILE A 201 -13.91 10.11 6.12
N ALA A 202 -13.27 10.07 7.30
CA ALA A 202 -13.96 9.84 8.57
C ALA A 202 -14.82 11.03 9.03
N ASP A 203 -14.31 12.25 8.85
CA ASP A 203 -14.87 13.44 9.50
C ASP A 203 -15.80 14.25 8.60
N LYS A 204 -15.73 14.06 7.27
CA LYS A 204 -16.59 14.77 6.31
C LYS A 204 -17.66 13.85 5.77
N SER A 205 -18.91 14.25 5.89
CA SER A 205 -20.02 13.58 5.21
C SER A 205 -19.91 13.76 3.69
N TYR A 206 -20.30 12.73 2.94
CA TYR A 206 -20.28 12.72 1.47
C TYR A 206 -18.88 12.89 0.87
N ALA A 207 -17.85 12.53 1.61
CA ALA A 207 -16.48 12.54 1.13
C ALA A 207 -16.18 11.38 0.19
N ILE A 208 -15.19 11.59 -0.68
CA ILE A 208 -14.49 10.56 -1.44
C ILE A 208 -13.00 10.83 -1.39
N GLY A 209 -12.20 9.76 -1.30
CA GLY A 209 -10.76 9.84 -1.32
C GLY A 209 -10.12 8.51 -1.68
N TYR A 210 -8.82 8.53 -1.98
CA TYR A 210 -8.05 7.33 -2.34
C TYR A 210 -7.00 7.03 -1.27
N LEU A 211 -6.89 5.76 -0.93
CA LEU A 211 -5.95 5.23 0.04
C LEU A 211 -5.33 3.92 -0.46
N ASP A 212 -4.20 3.54 0.12
CA ASP A 212 -3.83 2.12 0.17
C ASP A 212 -4.99 1.32 0.78
N ALA A 213 -5.40 0.25 0.12
CA ALA A 213 -6.60 -0.51 0.48
C ALA A 213 -6.57 -0.99 1.94
N GLY A 214 -5.39 -1.43 2.42
CA GLY A 214 -5.21 -1.89 3.79
C GLY A 214 -5.51 -0.81 4.84
N HIS A 215 -5.17 0.46 4.55
CA HIS A 215 -5.50 1.57 5.45
C HIS A 215 -7.01 1.77 5.60
N GLY A 216 -7.73 1.77 4.48
CA GLY A 216 -9.20 1.93 4.50
C GLY A 216 -9.90 0.74 5.15
N HIS A 217 -9.45 -0.49 4.86
CA HIS A 217 -10.03 -1.70 5.45
C HIS A 217 -9.83 -1.78 6.97
N GLN A 218 -8.64 -1.39 7.47
CA GLN A 218 -8.39 -1.33 8.92
C GLN A 218 -9.28 -0.30 9.64
N ARG A 219 -9.80 0.68 8.93
CA ARG A 219 -10.73 1.70 9.44
C ARG A 219 -12.19 1.37 9.17
N LEU A 220 -12.46 0.24 8.54
CA LEU A 220 -13.81 -0.20 8.16
C LEU A 220 -14.56 0.83 7.30
N PHE A 221 -13.83 1.57 6.45
CA PHE A 221 -14.46 2.53 5.54
C PHE A 221 -15.25 1.82 4.44
N SER A 222 -16.35 2.46 4.02
CA SER A 222 -17.11 2.02 2.85
C SER A 222 -16.28 2.21 1.58
N GLU A 223 -16.09 1.13 0.84
CA GLU A 223 -15.26 1.10 -0.36
C GLU A 223 -16.12 1.26 -1.62
N VAL A 224 -15.65 2.07 -2.55
CA VAL A 224 -16.26 2.21 -3.88
C VAL A 224 -15.97 0.95 -4.69
N MET A 225 -16.98 0.38 -5.30
CA MET A 225 -16.83 -0.69 -6.31
C MET A 225 -16.37 -0.09 -7.63
N LEU A 226 -15.25 -0.59 -8.15
CA LEU A 226 -14.73 -0.24 -9.47
C LEU A 226 -15.10 -1.29 -10.49
N LYS A 227 -15.32 -0.85 -11.71
CA LYS A 227 -15.53 -1.76 -12.85
C LYS A 227 -14.18 -2.12 -13.45
N ASN A 228 -13.83 -3.41 -13.45
CA ASN A 228 -12.58 -3.88 -14.02
C ASN A 228 -12.67 -4.07 -15.57
N GLU A 229 -11.59 -4.53 -16.20
CA GLU A 229 -11.52 -4.73 -17.65
C GLU A 229 -12.53 -5.76 -18.17
N ASP A 230 -12.87 -6.77 -17.36
CA ASP A 230 -13.86 -7.81 -17.70
C ASP A 230 -15.28 -7.36 -17.34
N ALA A 231 -15.49 -6.05 -17.13
CA ALA A 231 -16.76 -5.43 -16.80
C ALA A 231 -17.40 -5.91 -15.47
N VAL A 232 -16.61 -6.49 -14.57
CA VAL A 232 -17.04 -6.93 -13.24
C VAL A 232 -16.90 -5.78 -12.23
N TRP A 233 -17.95 -5.55 -11.45
CA TRP A 233 -17.92 -4.62 -10.32
C TRP A 233 -17.35 -5.32 -9.08
N LEU A 234 -16.28 -4.80 -8.51
CA LEU A 234 -15.64 -5.37 -7.34
C LEU A 234 -15.00 -4.29 -6.45
N THR A 235 -14.88 -4.60 -5.16
CA THR A 235 -14.02 -3.87 -4.23
C THR A 235 -12.62 -4.49 -4.22
N SER A 236 -11.63 -3.77 -3.75
CA SER A 236 -10.29 -4.35 -3.57
C SER A 236 -10.30 -5.51 -2.58
N LYS A 237 -11.19 -5.48 -1.58
CA LYS A 237 -11.39 -6.59 -0.65
C LYS A 237 -11.90 -7.86 -1.35
N MET A 238 -12.86 -7.73 -2.26
CA MET A 238 -13.35 -8.86 -3.07
C MET A 238 -12.23 -9.40 -3.97
N ALA A 239 -11.48 -8.52 -4.63
CA ALA A 239 -10.35 -8.91 -5.47
C ALA A 239 -9.26 -9.65 -4.67
N MET A 240 -8.93 -9.21 -3.46
CA MET A 240 -7.95 -9.86 -2.59
C MET A 240 -8.43 -11.21 -2.03
N ALA A 241 -9.74 -11.41 -1.88
CA ALA A 241 -10.32 -12.67 -1.41
C ALA A 241 -10.45 -13.73 -2.51
N ALA A 242 -10.52 -13.33 -3.78
CA ALA A 242 -10.64 -14.22 -4.92
C ALA A 242 -9.26 -14.73 -5.35
N VAL A 243 -9.13 -16.03 -5.63
CA VAL A 243 -7.86 -16.66 -6.06
C VAL A 243 -8.06 -17.26 -7.45
N ASP A 244 -7.12 -16.98 -8.37
CA ASP A 244 -7.11 -17.54 -9.71
C ASP A 244 -6.56 -18.98 -9.75
N ALA A 245 -6.57 -19.60 -10.93
CA ALA A 245 -6.06 -20.96 -11.13
C ALA A 245 -4.54 -21.11 -10.86
N TYR A 246 -3.82 -20.01 -10.72
CA TYR A 246 -2.38 -19.97 -10.43
C TYR A 246 -2.07 -19.64 -8.97
N GLY A 247 -3.10 -19.52 -8.12
CA GLY A 247 -2.96 -19.16 -6.72
C GLY A 247 -2.76 -17.65 -6.48
N ASN A 248 -2.96 -16.80 -7.48
CA ASN A 248 -2.87 -15.35 -7.34
C ASN A 248 -4.22 -14.78 -6.94
N ASN A 249 -4.24 -13.89 -5.96
CA ASN A 249 -5.41 -13.05 -5.75
C ASN A 249 -5.50 -11.95 -6.84
N GLY A 250 -6.60 -11.20 -6.87
CA GLY A 250 -6.84 -10.22 -7.93
C GLY A 250 -5.83 -9.07 -7.98
N VAL A 251 -5.02 -8.86 -6.95
CA VAL A 251 -3.89 -7.90 -6.93
C VAL A 251 -2.66 -8.55 -7.58
N ALA A 252 -2.29 -9.76 -7.17
CA ALA A 252 -1.17 -10.49 -7.75
C ALA A 252 -1.42 -10.88 -9.22
N ALA A 253 -2.68 -11.15 -9.59
CA ALA A 253 -3.08 -11.43 -10.97
C ALA A 253 -2.77 -10.26 -11.92
N ALA A 254 -2.88 -9.01 -11.48
CA ALA A 254 -2.48 -7.85 -12.28
C ALA A 254 -0.98 -7.86 -12.59
N GLY A 255 -0.14 -8.26 -11.63
CA GLY A 255 1.31 -8.43 -11.83
C GLY A 255 1.62 -9.53 -12.83
N LYS A 256 0.97 -10.69 -12.70
CA LYS A 256 1.12 -11.79 -13.67
C LYS A 256 0.70 -11.35 -15.07
N ALA A 257 -0.43 -10.68 -15.22
CA ALA A 257 -0.91 -10.20 -16.51
C ALA A 257 0.07 -9.21 -17.17
N ALA A 258 0.68 -8.32 -16.38
CA ALA A 258 1.70 -7.39 -16.88
C ALA A 258 2.98 -8.11 -17.35
N VAL A 259 3.40 -9.18 -16.65
CA VAL A 259 4.54 -10.02 -17.08
C VAL A 259 4.22 -10.74 -18.37
N ASP A 260 3.05 -11.36 -18.47
CA ASP A 260 2.61 -12.11 -19.64
C ASP A 260 2.48 -11.21 -20.89
N ALA A 261 2.09 -9.94 -20.69
CA ALA A 261 1.99 -8.94 -21.75
C ALA A 261 3.35 -8.35 -22.17
N GLY A 262 4.44 -8.61 -21.42
CA GLY A 262 5.75 -8.01 -21.67
C GLY A 262 5.85 -6.53 -21.27
N ASP A 263 4.97 -6.06 -20.39
CA ASP A 263 4.93 -4.66 -19.96
C ASP A 263 6.03 -4.32 -18.92
N ILE A 264 6.72 -5.33 -18.42
CA ILE A 264 7.79 -5.17 -17.42
C ILE A 264 9.14 -5.46 -18.07
N PRO A 265 10.14 -4.56 -17.99
CA PRO A 265 11.47 -4.80 -18.52
C PRO A 265 12.09 -6.08 -17.95
N THR A 266 12.78 -6.84 -18.79
CA THR A 266 13.47 -8.07 -18.34
C THR A 266 14.76 -7.80 -17.56
N ASP A 267 15.40 -6.64 -17.78
CA ASP A 267 16.60 -6.21 -17.07
C ASP A 267 16.23 -5.34 -15.84
N VAL A 268 16.66 -5.77 -14.66
CA VAL A 268 16.48 -5.03 -13.41
C VAL A 268 17.13 -3.64 -13.40
N LYS A 269 18.09 -3.39 -14.28
CA LYS A 269 18.80 -2.10 -14.45
C LYS A 269 18.12 -1.16 -15.45
N ALA A 270 17.14 -1.64 -16.21
CA ALA A 270 16.46 -0.84 -17.21
C ALA A 270 15.67 0.33 -16.59
N ASP A 271 15.24 1.25 -17.42
CA ASP A 271 14.25 2.27 -17.04
C ASP A 271 12.87 1.61 -16.89
N TRP A 272 12.39 1.54 -15.66
CA TRP A 272 11.07 0.99 -15.31
C TRP A 272 10.00 2.08 -15.17
N SER A 273 10.31 3.33 -15.48
CA SER A 273 9.41 4.46 -15.21
C SER A 273 8.05 4.36 -15.90
N GLN A 274 7.96 3.56 -16.97
CA GLN A 274 6.72 3.33 -17.70
C GLN A 274 5.93 2.11 -17.21
N VAL A 275 6.49 1.32 -16.29
CA VAL A 275 5.80 0.13 -15.75
C VAL A 275 4.58 0.56 -14.96
N ASN A 276 3.44 0.02 -15.35
CA ASN A 276 2.18 0.18 -14.62
C ASN A 276 1.34 -1.09 -14.73
N LEU A 277 0.45 -1.28 -13.76
CA LEU A 277 -0.43 -2.42 -13.67
C LEU A 277 -1.92 -1.99 -13.68
N TYR A 278 -2.20 -0.82 -14.26
CA TYR A 278 -3.57 -0.29 -14.27
C TYR A 278 -4.43 -1.01 -15.29
N GLY A 279 -5.66 -1.37 -14.90
CA GLY A 279 -6.65 -1.94 -15.77
C GLY A 279 -6.18 -3.21 -16.49
N LYS A 280 -5.53 -4.13 -15.79
CA LYS A 280 -5.18 -5.45 -16.36
C LYS A 280 -6.40 -6.35 -16.39
N ALA A 281 -6.51 -7.16 -17.45
CA ALA A 281 -7.62 -8.10 -17.64
C ALA A 281 -7.62 -9.22 -16.58
N GLY A 282 -8.79 -9.76 -16.33
CA GLY A 282 -9.06 -10.86 -15.40
C GLY A 282 -10.28 -10.58 -14.52
N ALA A 283 -11.20 -11.54 -14.43
CA ALA A 283 -12.51 -11.39 -13.79
C ALA A 283 -12.42 -10.86 -12.34
N ASN A 284 -11.35 -11.21 -11.62
CA ASN A 284 -11.12 -10.76 -10.24
C ASN A 284 -10.00 -9.74 -10.11
N THR A 285 -9.41 -9.29 -11.21
CA THR A 285 -8.25 -8.38 -11.19
C THR A 285 -8.66 -6.99 -10.74
N TRP A 286 -7.94 -6.47 -9.71
CA TRP A 286 -8.17 -5.12 -9.21
C TRP A 286 -7.61 -4.09 -10.19
N PRO A 287 -8.35 -3.00 -10.50
CA PRO A 287 -7.94 -2.06 -11.55
C PRO A 287 -6.74 -1.17 -11.20
N ILE A 288 -6.49 -0.87 -9.93
CA ILE A 288 -5.45 0.08 -9.50
C ILE A 288 -4.45 -0.64 -8.59
N VAL A 289 -3.46 -1.27 -9.22
CA VAL A 289 -2.42 -2.02 -8.53
C VAL A 289 -1.09 -1.32 -8.66
N LEU A 290 -0.34 -1.26 -7.56
CA LEU A 290 1.03 -0.78 -7.49
C LEU A 290 1.98 -1.92 -7.12
N VAL A 291 3.19 -1.85 -7.64
CA VAL A 291 4.31 -2.69 -7.20
C VAL A 291 5.24 -1.83 -6.36
N SER A 292 5.65 -2.34 -5.22
CA SER A 292 6.66 -1.71 -4.39
C SER A 292 8.04 -2.26 -4.74
N TYR A 293 9.00 -1.37 -4.84
CA TYR A 293 10.37 -1.66 -5.25
C TYR A 293 11.36 -1.28 -4.15
N ILE A 294 12.42 -2.06 -4.01
CA ILE A 294 13.66 -1.61 -3.39
C ILE A 294 14.57 -1.12 -4.51
N TYR A 295 15.13 0.08 -4.34
CA TYR A 295 16.11 0.68 -5.23
C TYR A 295 17.51 0.46 -4.65
N LEU A 296 18.42 -0.10 -5.44
CA LEU A 296 19.78 -0.39 -5.03
C LEU A 296 20.76 0.24 -6.03
N ASN A 297 21.91 0.70 -5.53
CA ASN A 297 23.03 1.02 -6.40
C ASN A 297 23.59 -0.28 -7.01
N LYS A 298 23.81 -0.28 -8.32
CA LYS A 298 24.45 -1.42 -8.99
C LYS A 298 25.88 -1.60 -8.50
N ASP A 299 26.62 -0.50 -8.33
CA ASP A 299 27.98 -0.52 -7.81
C ASP A 299 27.97 -0.37 -6.27
N MET A 300 28.32 -1.45 -5.61
CA MET A 300 28.50 -1.55 -4.16
C MET A 300 29.97 -1.78 -3.79
N SER A 301 30.92 -1.72 -4.77
CA SER A 301 32.34 -2.05 -4.55
C SER A 301 33.00 -1.19 -3.48
N GLY A 302 32.54 0.03 -3.29
CA GLY A 302 33.02 0.96 -2.25
C GLY A 302 32.45 0.73 -0.85
N LEU A 303 31.50 -0.19 -0.68
CA LEU A 303 30.93 -0.51 0.63
C LEU A 303 31.84 -1.44 1.42
N SER A 304 31.72 -1.39 2.77
CA SER A 304 32.33 -2.42 3.61
C SER A 304 31.69 -3.80 3.37
N ALA A 305 32.46 -4.85 3.64
CA ALA A 305 31.96 -6.24 3.53
C ALA A 305 30.67 -6.46 4.33
N ASP A 306 30.60 -5.92 5.54
CA ASP A 306 29.43 -6.03 6.43
C ASP A 306 28.21 -5.30 5.86
N LYS A 307 28.39 -4.07 5.35
CA LYS A 307 27.29 -3.28 4.79
C LYS A 307 26.71 -3.95 3.53
N ALA A 308 27.56 -4.38 2.59
CA ALA A 308 27.12 -5.06 1.39
C ALA A 308 26.40 -6.40 1.72
N GLY A 309 26.94 -7.14 2.68
CA GLY A 309 26.34 -8.37 3.17
C GLY A 309 24.99 -8.16 3.84
N LEU A 310 24.85 -7.08 4.65
CA LEU A 310 23.61 -6.76 5.34
C LEU A 310 22.51 -6.30 4.36
N ILE A 311 22.86 -5.48 3.36
CA ILE A 311 21.92 -5.11 2.28
C ILE A 311 21.42 -6.37 1.58
N LYS A 312 22.33 -7.25 1.20
CA LYS A 312 21.97 -8.51 0.54
C LYS A 312 21.03 -9.36 1.42
N ALA A 313 21.40 -9.59 2.68
CA ALA A 313 20.59 -10.40 3.60
C ALA A 313 19.20 -9.79 3.81
N PHE A 314 19.11 -8.47 3.95
CA PHE A 314 17.83 -7.76 4.10
C PHE A 314 16.94 -7.93 2.87
N VAL A 315 17.46 -7.72 1.66
CA VAL A 315 16.70 -7.85 0.41
C VAL A 315 16.28 -9.31 0.20
N ASP A 316 17.19 -10.27 0.40
CA ASP A 316 16.89 -11.70 0.30
C ASP A 316 15.79 -12.12 1.30
N TYR A 317 15.79 -11.57 2.51
CA TYR A 317 14.74 -11.86 3.48
C TYR A 317 13.39 -11.27 3.04
N VAL A 318 13.38 -10.00 2.61
CA VAL A 318 12.17 -9.30 2.15
C VAL A 318 11.52 -10.04 0.96
N THR A 319 12.34 -10.52 0.03
CA THR A 319 11.86 -11.21 -1.19
C THR A 319 11.72 -12.73 -1.01
N GLY A 320 12.28 -13.27 0.05
CA GLY A 320 12.21 -14.71 0.38
C GLY A 320 10.90 -15.13 1.01
N THR A 321 10.68 -16.44 1.12
CA THR A 321 9.41 -17.02 1.60
C THR A 321 8.94 -16.45 2.94
N LYS A 322 9.85 -16.23 3.89
CA LYS A 322 9.50 -15.71 5.23
C LYS A 322 9.01 -14.26 5.18
N GLY A 323 9.75 -13.40 4.47
CA GLY A 323 9.37 -12.00 4.29
C GLY A 323 8.06 -11.88 3.53
N GLN A 324 7.92 -12.65 2.44
CA GLN A 324 6.69 -12.66 1.64
C GLN A 324 5.46 -13.11 2.44
N ALA A 325 5.60 -14.13 3.29
CA ALA A 325 4.51 -14.60 4.15
C ALA A 325 4.05 -13.54 5.17
N MET A 326 4.93 -12.65 5.61
CA MET A 326 4.60 -11.57 6.54
C MET A 326 3.82 -10.40 5.90
N LEU A 327 3.78 -10.29 4.57
CA LEU A 327 3.14 -9.16 3.89
C LEU A 327 1.66 -9.02 4.22
N ALA A 328 0.96 -10.14 4.39
CA ALA A 328 -0.47 -10.15 4.72
C ALA A 328 -0.77 -9.45 6.05
N ASP A 329 0.10 -9.55 7.06
CA ASP A 329 -0.04 -8.88 8.35
C ASP A 329 -0.03 -7.35 8.22
N PHE A 330 0.52 -6.85 7.12
CA PHE A 330 0.59 -5.42 6.78
C PHE A 330 -0.36 -5.02 5.66
N SER A 331 -1.30 -5.90 5.29
CA SER A 331 -2.29 -5.70 4.22
C SER A 331 -1.66 -5.49 2.83
N PHE A 332 -0.50 -6.11 2.59
CA PHE A 332 0.14 -6.19 1.28
C PHE A 332 0.01 -7.59 0.69
N ASN A 333 0.21 -7.67 -0.61
CA ASN A 333 0.15 -8.92 -1.34
C ASN A 333 1.55 -9.34 -1.78
N MET A 334 1.78 -10.63 -1.78
CA MET A 334 2.99 -11.21 -2.35
C MET A 334 3.07 -10.88 -3.85
N ILE A 335 4.30 -10.78 -4.35
CA ILE A 335 4.51 -10.75 -5.80
C ILE A 335 4.17 -12.13 -6.41
N PRO A 336 3.55 -12.17 -7.60
CA PRO A 336 3.28 -13.45 -8.26
C PRO A 336 4.59 -14.15 -8.66
N ALA A 337 4.56 -15.48 -8.72
CA ALA A 337 5.74 -16.28 -9.08
C ALA A 337 6.38 -15.85 -10.42
N ALA A 338 5.58 -15.32 -11.36
CA ALA A 338 6.06 -14.76 -12.60
C ALA A 338 7.07 -13.60 -12.42
N MET A 339 7.02 -12.90 -11.27
CA MET A 339 7.95 -11.82 -10.95
C MET A 339 9.21 -12.28 -10.21
N ASN A 340 9.34 -13.55 -9.83
CA ASN A 340 10.51 -14.04 -9.10
C ASN A 340 11.82 -13.96 -9.90
N GLN A 341 11.74 -13.87 -11.23
CA GLN A 341 12.95 -13.71 -12.05
C GLN A 341 13.75 -12.45 -11.66
N TRP A 342 13.11 -11.36 -11.29
CA TRP A 342 13.82 -10.14 -10.87
C TRP A 342 14.31 -10.20 -9.43
N THR A 343 13.57 -10.83 -8.54
CA THR A 343 13.97 -11.00 -7.13
C THR A 343 15.11 -12.01 -6.96
N ASN A 344 15.22 -12.98 -7.86
CA ASN A 344 16.27 -14.01 -7.79
C ASN A 344 17.54 -13.62 -8.55
N THR A 345 17.50 -12.65 -9.44
CA THR A 345 18.62 -12.33 -10.35
C THR A 345 19.30 -10.98 -10.08
N TRP A 346 18.73 -10.13 -9.22
CA TRP A 346 19.29 -8.82 -8.95
C TRP A 346 20.76 -8.85 -8.51
N THR A 347 21.16 -9.87 -7.74
CA THR A 347 22.54 -10.05 -7.26
C THR A 347 23.54 -10.34 -8.38
N ASN A 348 23.07 -10.82 -9.54
CA ASN A 348 23.91 -11.15 -10.67
C ASN A 348 24.48 -9.92 -11.38
N VAL A 349 23.81 -8.77 -11.24
CA VAL A 349 24.21 -7.53 -11.90
C VAL A 349 24.96 -6.56 -10.97
N ILE A 350 24.99 -6.86 -9.67
CA ILE A 350 25.65 -6.02 -8.66
C ILE A 350 27.17 -6.18 -8.72
N THR A 351 27.88 -5.07 -8.79
CA THR A 351 29.33 -5.02 -8.55
C THR A 351 29.58 -5.05 -7.04
N LYS A 352 30.18 -6.12 -6.55
CA LYS A 352 30.39 -6.39 -5.12
C LYS A 352 31.75 -5.88 -4.64
N PRO A 353 31.93 -5.53 -3.34
CA PRO A 353 33.25 -5.35 -2.77
C PRO A 353 34.06 -6.65 -2.82
N GLY A 354 35.39 -6.56 -2.68
CA GLY A 354 36.28 -7.72 -2.74
C GLY A 354 35.97 -8.82 -1.70
N ALA A 355 35.34 -8.46 -0.60
CA ALA A 355 34.80 -9.39 0.39
C ALA A 355 33.35 -8.98 0.73
N VAL A 356 32.49 -9.93 0.99
CA VAL A 356 31.09 -9.72 1.43
C VAL A 356 30.83 -10.61 2.63
N THR A 357 30.41 -10.03 3.74
CA THR A 357 30.02 -10.79 4.93
C THR A 357 28.75 -11.58 4.63
N ASN A 358 28.75 -12.86 4.95
CA ASN A 358 27.60 -13.72 4.76
C ASN A 358 26.77 -13.76 6.06
N PHE A 359 25.58 -13.14 6.04
CA PHE A 359 24.60 -13.23 7.13
C PHE A 359 23.75 -14.48 6.91
N VAL A 360 23.88 -15.47 7.79
CA VAL A 360 23.18 -16.74 7.70
C VAL A 360 21.96 -16.73 8.61
N PHE A 361 20.81 -17.09 8.05
CA PHE A 361 19.60 -17.35 8.83
C PHE A 361 19.65 -18.79 9.35
N GLU A 362 19.80 -18.95 10.66
CA GLU A 362 19.77 -20.25 11.31
C GLU A 362 18.35 -20.81 11.26
N GLU A 363 18.16 -21.86 10.50
CA GLU A 363 16.92 -22.63 10.43
C GLU A 363 17.02 -23.97 11.16
N SER A 364 18.24 -24.45 11.36
CA SER A 364 18.51 -25.71 12.03
C SER A 364 18.64 -25.57 13.56
N THR A 365 18.59 -26.71 14.24
CA THR A 365 18.81 -26.80 15.70
C THR A 365 20.28 -26.81 16.06
N ASP A 366 21.18 -26.93 15.08
CA ASP A 366 22.62 -27.00 15.30
C ASP A 366 23.28 -25.62 15.14
N PRO A 367 23.67 -24.94 16.25
CA PRO A 367 24.30 -23.62 16.20
C PRO A 367 25.78 -23.66 15.80
N TRP A 368 26.38 -24.85 15.56
CA TRP A 368 27.81 -25.03 15.46
C TRP A 368 28.35 -25.32 14.04
N ASN A 369 27.52 -25.19 13.01
CA ASN A 369 27.98 -25.43 11.65
C ASN A 369 28.93 -24.35 11.08
N GLY A 370 29.61 -23.61 11.94
CA GLY A 370 30.83 -22.87 11.61
C GLY A 370 30.69 -21.39 11.27
N GLN A 371 29.54 -20.74 11.51
CA GLN A 371 29.35 -19.33 11.17
C GLN A 371 28.71 -18.49 12.31
N ALA A 372 29.23 -18.67 13.52
CA ALA A 372 28.66 -18.11 14.74
C ALA A 372 28.60 -16.58 14.81
N GLU A 373 29.43 -15.86 14.05
CA GLU A 373 29.52 -14.39 14.17
C GLU A 373 28.42 -13.64 13.42
N THR A 374 27.85 -14.25 12.39
CA THR A 374 26.88 -13.60 11.48
C THR A 374 25.52 -14.28 11.44
N VAL A 375 25.24 -15.12 12.46
CA VAL A 375 24.00 -15.90 12.53
C VAL A 375 22.85 -15.06 13.06
N ILE A 376 21.76 -15.04 12.29
CA ILE A 376 20.46 -14.50 12.69
C ILE A 376 19.56 -15.69 13.07
N SER A 377 19.35 -15.91 14.36
CA SER A 377 18.65 -17.09 14.88
C SER A 377 17.21 -16.79 15.25
N ALA A 378 16.28 -17.62 14.78
CA ALA A 378 14.87 -17.56 15.18
C ALA A 378 14.67 -17.84 16.68
N LYS A 379 15.63 -18.53 17.33
CA LYS A 379 15.60 -18.84 18.75
C LYS A 379 16.16 -17.73 19.63
N ARG A 380 16.84 -16.74 19.05
CA ARG A 380 17.38 -15.60 19.78
C ARG A 380 16.30 -14.54 19.93
N ASN A 381 15.90 -14.27 21.17
CA ASN A 381 14.92 -13.24 21.50
C ASN A 381 15.46 -12.34 22.61
N SER A 382 15.19 -11.04 22.52
CA SER A 382 15.29 -10.16 23.70
C SER A 382 14.07 -10.41 24.62
N TYR A 383 14.21 -10.03 25.89
CA TYR A 383 13.07 -10.09 26.81
C TYR A 383 11.86 -9.28 26.30
N SER A 384 12.13 -8.11 25.70
CA SER A 384 11.08 -7.24 25.16
C SER A 384 10.32 -7.91 24.00
N MET A 385 11.02 -8.58 23.08
CA MET A 385 10.38 -9.33 22.00
C MET A 385 9.57 -10.51 22.53
N TRP A 386 10.11 -11.26 23.47
CA TRP A 386 9.38 -12.34 24.11
C TRP A 386 8.11 -11.83 24.79
N LYS A 387 8.21 -10.73 25.56
CA LYS A 387 7.07 -10.14 26.28
C LYS A 387 6.01 -9.58 25.32
N LEU A 388 6.43 -8.96 24.22
CA LEU A 388 5.51 -8.50 23.16
C LEU A 388 4.77 -9.67 22.52
N GLY A 389 5.45 -10.79 22.25
CA GLY A 389 4.81 -12.01 21.77
C GLY A 389 3.75 -12.57 22.73
N GLU A 390 4.03 -12.59 24.03
CA GLU A 390 3.07 -12.99 25.05
C GLU A 390 1.83 -12.08 25.09
N LEU A 391 2.05 -10.74 24.96
CA LEU A 391 0.95 -9.76 24.91
C LEU A 391 0.09 -9.91 23.66
N ASP A 392 0.71 -10.18 22.52
CA ASP A 392 0.01 -10.40 21.24
C ASP A 392 -0.87 -11.66 21.29
N LEU A 393 -0.34 -12.76 21.86
CA LEU A 393 -1.11 -13.97 22.10
C LEU A 393 -2.29 -13.73 23.06
N ALA A 394 -2.07 -12.98 24.13
CA ALA A 394 -3.12 -12.63 25.08
C ALA A 394 -4.20 -11.76 24.41
N LEU A 395 -3.81 -10.77 23.63
CA LEU A 395 -4.71 -9.91 22.86
C LEU A 395 -5.54 -10.72 21.86
N THR A 396 -4.90 -11.61 21.09
CA THR A 396 -5.57 -12.51 20.13
C THR A 396 -6.62 -13.38 20.83
N SER A 397 -6.28 -13.91 22.02
CA SER A 397 -7.24 -14.69 22.83
C SER A 397 -8.44 -13.84 23.29
N VAL A 398 -8.19 -12.60 23.74
CA VAL A 398 -9.27 -11.68 24.16
C VAL A 398 -10.15 -11.31 22.97
N MET A 399 -9.57 -11.00 21.81
CA MET A 399 -10.30 -10.69 20.60
C MET A 399 -11.18 -11.87 20.13
N GLY A 400 -10.64 -13.10 20.17
CA GLY A 400 -11.40 -14.31 19.85
C GLY A 400 -12.60 -14.52 20.78
N ARG A 401 -12.42 -14.28 22.08
CA ARG A 401 -13.51 -14.35 23.07
C ARG A 401 -14.56 -13.27 22.84
N LEU A 402 -14.15 -12.06 22.49
CA LEU A 402 -15.06 -10.96 22.15
C LEU A 402 -15.91 -11.29 20.92
N THR A 403 -15.30 -11.77 19.86
CA THR A 403 -16.01 -12.19 18.65
C THR A 403 -17.01 -13.31 18.93
N SER A 404 -16.64 -14.28 19.78
CA SER A 404 -17.55 -15.35 20.20
C SER A 404 -18.73 -14.81 21.01
N LEU A 405 -18.48 -13.82 21.87
CA LEU A 405 -19.53 -13.18 22.67
C LEU A 405 -20.49 -12.39 21.78
N GLU A 406 -19.97 -11.60 20.83
CA GLU A 406 -20.76 -10.86 19.84
C GLU A 406 -21.64 -11.81 19.01
N SER A 407 -21.08 -12.94 18.56
CA SER A 407 -21.85 -13.98 17.85
C SER A 407 -22.97 -14.54 18.73
N SER A 408 -22.67 -14.88 19.99
CA SER A 408 -23.69 -15.39 20.91
C SER A 408 -24.79 -14.38 21.21
N LEU A 409 -24.47 -13.10 21.33
CA LEU A 409 -25.46 -12.03 21.50
C LEU A 409 -26.39 -11.91 20.31
N ASN A 410 -25.86 -12.05 19.09
CA ASN A 410 -26.66 -12.07 17.87
C ASN A 410 -27.61 -13.30 17.80
N ASP A 411 -27.11 -14.46 18.21
CA ASP A 411 -27.93 -15.72 18.25
C ASP A 411 -29.10 -15.64 19.24
N TYR A 412 -28.96 -14.85 20.31
CA TYR A 412 -30.04 -14.60 21.25
C TYR A 412 -30.98 -13.46 20.85
N GLY A 413 -30.79 -12.87 19.66
CA GLY A 413 -31.59 -11.74 19.18
C GLY A 413 -31.39 -10.47 20.01
N ILE A 414 -30.30 -10.37 20.77
CA ILE A 414 -29.96 -9.20 21.55
C ILE A 414 -29.33 -8.17 20.59
N VAL A 415 -30.02 -7.08 20.36
CA VAL A 415 -29.50 -5.97 19.55
C VAL A 415 -28.63 -5.10 20.45
N PRO A 416 -27.30 -5.04 20.21
CA PRO A 416 -26.45 -4.18 21.00
C PRO A 416 -26.79 -2.71 20.74
N LEU A 417 -26.98 -1.94 21.81
CA LEU A 417 -27.19 -0.50 21.73
C LEU A 417 -25.85 0.22 21.83
N HIS A 418 -25.44 0.84 20.73
CA HIS A 418 -24.23 1.66 20.68
C HIS A 418 -24.59 3.14 20.73
N GLY A 419 -23.98 3.89 21.64
CA GLY A 419 -24.19 5.32 21.77
C GLY A 419 -22.87 6.09 21.71
N SER A 420 -22.86 7.19 20.96
CA SER A 420 -21.78 8.17 20.96
C SER A 420 -22.33 9.58 21.25
N GLY A 421 -21.53 10.43 21.89
CA GLY A 421 -21.99 11.79 22.18
C GLY A 421 -21.09 12.53 23.16
N THR A 422 -21.65 13.53 23.84
CA THR A 422 -20.94 14.36 24.81
C THR A 422 -20.37 13.53 25.95
N THR A 423 -19.19 13.93 26.42
CA THR A 423 -18.48 13.23 27.49
C THR A 423 -19.13 13.34 28.88
N ASN A 424 -19.98 14.34 29.11
CA ASN A 424 -20.58 14.60 30.42
C ASN A 424 -21.55 13.51 30.91
N PRO A 425 -22.48 12.97 30.11
CA PRO A 425 -23.39 11.90 30.56
C PRO A 425 -22.82 10.47 30.37
N LYS A 426 -21.59 10.32 29.86
CA LYS A 426 -20.99 9.00 29.56
C LYS A 426 -21.07 7.99 30.72
N ASN A 427 -20.74 8.44 31.94
CA ASN A 427 -20.77 7.56 33.10
C ASN A 427 -22.19 7.18 33.54
N TRP A 428 -23.17 8.04 33.28
CA TRP A 428 -24.56 7.76 33.57
C TRP A 428 -25.14 6.75 32.56
N PHE A 429 -24.90 6.96 31.27
CA PHE A 429 -25.34 6.02 30.22
C PHE A 429 -24.70 4.64 30.41
N GLY A 430 -23.43 4.55 30.73
CA GLY A 430 -22.76 3.27 31.01
C GLY A 430 -23.41 2.52 32.16
N LYS A 431 -23.77 3.20 33.25
CA LYS A 431 -24.47 2.59 34.38
C LYS A 431 -25.90 2.19 34.02
N ALA A 432 -26.60 3.00 33.23
CA ALA A 432 -27.96 2.68 32.78
C ALA A 432 -27.98 1.45 31.86
N MET A 433 -27.01 1.31 30.97
CA MET A 433 -26.89 0.14 30.09
C MET A 433 -26.66 -1.14 30.90
N VAL A 434 -25.73 -1.14 31.86
CA VAL A 434 -25.49 -2.29 32.76
C VAL A 434 -26.77 -2.69 33.50
N LEU A 435 -27.53 -1.73 34.04
CA LEU A 435 -28.79 -2.00 34.73
C LEU A 435 -29.88 -2.53 33.81
N MET A 436 -29.83 -2.26 32.52
CA MET A 436 -30.75 -2.83 31.52
C MET A 436 -30.37 -4.26 31.13
N GLU A 437 -29.08 -4.58 31.11
CA GLU A 437 -28.57 -5.92 30.81
C GLU A 437 -28.80 -6.91 31.98
N GLU A 438 -28.87 -6.41 33.24
CA GLU A 438 -29.11 -7.21 34.45
C GLU A 438 -30.60 -7.56 34.68
N ARG A 439 -31.51 -7.04 33.86
CA ARG A 439 -32.98 -7.30 33.95
C ARG A 439 -33.46 -8.24 32.85
#